data_ae4203bfbc8d19b61595ffc8ea593c08
#
_entry.id   ae4203bfbc8d19b61595ffc8ea593c08
#
_cell.length_a   1.000
_cell.length_b   1.000
_cell.length_c   1.000
_cell.angle_alpha   90.00
_cell.angle_beta   90.00
_cell.angle_gamma   90.00
#
_symmetry.space_group_name_H-M   'P 1'
#
loop_
_entity.id
_entity.type
_entity.pdbx_description
1 polymer ?
#
loop_
_entity_poly.entity_id
_entity_poly.type
_entity_poly.pdbx_seq_one_letter_code
_entity_poly.pdbx_strand_id
1 'polypeptide(L)'
;GHPAGDRVLSEVASVVGEALRGTDHLSRYGGEEFVAILPTTGVNGAMPVAQRVRQAVERHAWQPRGVTVSVGLASLVPGKDVPAQQLLERADHALLLAKRRGRNRVEAFAGWQPL
;
A
#
# COMPACT_ATOMS: atom_id res chain seq x y z
N GLY A 1 11.36 -9.09 -16.49
CA GLY A 1 11.19 -7.65 -16.36
C GLY A 1 12.36 -6.86 -16.87
N HIS A 2 12.20 -5.58 -17.05
CA HIS A 2 13.27 -4.69 -17.49
C HIS A 2 14.20 -4.38 -16.29
N PRO A 3 15.52 -4.47 -16.43
CA PRO A 3 16.46 -4.25 -15.33
C PRO A 3 16.31 -2.89 -14.63
N ALA A 4 16.03 -1.82 -15.39
CA ALA A 4 15.80 -0.49 -14.81
C ALA A 4 14.52 -0.46 -13.97
N GLY A 5 13.45 -1.10 -14.44
CA GLY A 5 12.20 -1.22 -13.69
C GLY A 5 12.39 -2.04 -12.42
N ASP A 6 13.16 -3.11 -12.49
CA ASP A 6 13.44 -3.95 -11.31
C ASP A 6 14.24 -3.17 -10.25
N ARG A 7 15.15 -2.31 -10.65
CA ARG A 7 15.90 -1.47 -9.71
C ARG A 7 14.99 -0.46 -9.03
N VAL A 8 14.08 0.17 -9.77
CA VAL A 8 13.11 1.10 -9.19
C VAL A 8 12.23 0.38 -8.19
N LEU A 9 11.70 -0.79 -8.53
CA LEU A 9 10.86 -1.57 -7.62
C LEU A 9 11.61 -2.01 -6.36
N SER A 10 12.88 -2.39 -6.48
CA SER A 10 13.71 -2.72 -5.32
C SER A 10 13.92 -1.50 -4.42
N GLU A 11 14.13 -0.34 -5.01
CA GLU A 11 14.30 0.90 -4.26
C GLU A 11 12.98 1.31 -3.59
N VAL A 12 11.85 1.16 -4.26
CA VAL A 12 10.53 1.38 -3.67
C VAL A 12 10.35 0.47 -2.45
N ALA A 13 10.65 -0.82 -2.58
CA ALA A 13 10.54 -1.78 -1.48
C ALA A 13 11.37 -1.34 -0.28
N SER A 14 12.58 -0.85 -0.53
CA SER A 14 13.48 -0.37 0.52
C SER A 14 12.90 0.84 1.24
N VAL A 15 12.43 1.83 0.50
CA VAL A 15 11.84 3.05 1.06
C VAL A 15 10.58 2.74 1.86
N VAL A 16 9.70 1.89 1.31
CA VAL A 16 8.47 1.47 1.98
C VAL A 16 8.79 0.69 3.25
N GLY A 17 9.74 -0.25 3.16
CA GLY A 17 10.14 -1.07 4.30
C GLY A 17 10.64 -0.24 5.47
N GLU A 18 11.42 0.81 5.19
CA GLU A 18 11.93 1.72 6.23
C GLU A 18 10.82 2.57 6.85
N ALA A 19 9.76 2.86 6.11
CA ALA A 19 8.63 3.65 6.60
C ALA A 19 7.63 2.81 7.40
N LEU A 20 7.65 1.50 7.25
CA LEU A 20 6.81 0.59 8.03
C LEU A 20 7.38 0.40 9.45
N ARG A 21 6.54 -0.12 10.35
CA ARG A 21 6.98 -0.44 11.71
C ARG A 21 7.68 -1.80 11.74
N GLY A 22 8.49 -2.04 12.77
CA GLY A 22 9.22 -3.31 12.90
C GLY A 22 8.33 -4.54 12.99
N THR A 23 7.06 -4.38 13.38
CA THR A 23 6.07 -5.45 13.47
C THR A 23 5.32 -5.67 12.16
N ASP A 24 5.50 -4.79 11.17
CA ASP A 24 4.81 -4.87 9.89
C ASP A 24 5.59 -5.74 8.91
N HIS A 25 4.88 -6.34 7.97
CA HIS A 25 5.48 -7.22 6.97
C HIS A 25 5.18 -6.72 5.58
N LEU A 26 6.21 -6.63 4.74
CA LEU A 26 6.09 -6.22 3.36
C LEU A 26 6.43 -7.39 2.45
N SER A 27 5.60 -7.61 1.43
CA SER A 27 5.83 -8.62 0.40
C SER A 27 5.57 -8.04 -0.97
N ARG A 28 6.33 -8.47 -1.96
CA ARG A 28 6.00 -8.17 -3.36
C ARG A 28 4.94 -9.18 -3.80
N TYR A 29 3.77 -8.66 -4.18
CA TYR A 29 2.63 -9.51 -4.53
C TYR A 29 2.71 -10.00 -5.97
N GLY A 30 3.15 -9.16 -6.88
CA GLY A 30 3.29 -9.51 -8.28
C GLY A 30 3.53 -8.24 -9.08
N GLY A 31 4.15 -8.35 -10.27
CA GLY A 31 4.40 -7.20 -11.11
C GLY A 31 5.00 -6.03 -10.34
N GLU A 32 4.26 -4.95 -10.25
CA GLU A 32 4.65 -3.73 -9.55
C GLU A 32 3.82 -3.50 -8.28
N GLU A 33 3.14 -4.54 -7.77
CA GLU A 33 2.30 -4.44 -6.58
C GLU A 33 2.99 -5.02 -5.35
N PHE A 34 2.78 -4.36 -4.21
CA PHE A 34 3.26 -4.79 -2.90
C PHE A 34 2.07 -4.93 -1.96
N VAL A 35 2.18 -5.85 -1.01
CA VAL A 35 1.22 -6.00 0.07
C VAL A 35 1.96 -5.83 1.39
N ALA A 36 1.42 -4.98 2.26
CA ALA A 36 1.92 -4.84 3.62
C ALA A 36 0.86 -5.34 4.60
N ILE A 37 1.29 -6.08 5.59
CA ILE A 37 0.44 -6.58 6.67
C ILE A 37 0.81 -5.87 7.95
N LEU A 38 -0.17 -5.23 8.57
CA LEU A 38 0.00 -4.47 9.82
C LEU A 38 -0.76 -5.20 10.93
N PRO A 39 -0.08 -6.09 11.68
CA PRO A 39 -0.74 -6.88 12.73
C PRO A 39 -1.38 -6.02 13.81
N THR A 40 -2.51 -6.48 14.33
CA THR A 40 -3.25 -5.86 15.45
C THR A 40 -3.51 -4.36 15.26
N THR A 41 -3.80 -3.96 14.01
CA THR A 41 -3.95 -2.55 13.65
C THR A 41 -5.26 -2.36 12.89
N GLY A 42 -6.12 -1.52 13.43
CA GLY A 42 -7.35 -1.10 12.73
C GLY A 42 -7.08 0.07 11.78
N VAL A 43 -8.15 0.54 11.13
CA VAL A 43 -8.04 1.62 10.12
C VAL A 43 -7.39 2.87 10.72
N ASN A 44 -7.80 3.26 11.93
CA ASN A 44 -7.28 4.49 12.56
C ASN A 44 -5.79 4.41 12.86
N GLY A 45 -5.28 3.23 13.18
CA GLY A 45 -3.85 3.02 13.39
C GLY A 45 -3.07 2.83 12.09
N ALA A 46 -3.70 2.24 11.09
CA ALA A 46 -3.06 1.94 9.81
C ALA A 46 -2.94 3.18 8.92
N MET A 47 -3.90 4.10 8.99
CA MET A 47 -3.91 5.28 8.12
C MET A 47 -2.64 6.14 8.28
N PRO A 48 -2.18 6.47 9.49
CA PRO A 48 -0.93 7.22 9.65
C PRO A 48 0.29 6.48 9.08
N VAL A 49 0.33 5.16 9.23
CA VAL A 49 1.41 4.34 8.68
C VAL A 49 1.40 4.41 7.15
N ALA A 50 0.22 4.24 6.55
CA ALA A 50 0.05 4.30 5.10
C ALA A 50 0.42 5.69 4.55
N GLN A 51 0.04 6.76 5.24
CA GLN A 51 0.41 8.12 4.84
C GLN A 51 1.92 8.34 4.95
N ARG A 52 2.55 7.79 5.98
CA ARG A 52 4.00 7.87 6.12
C ARG A 52 4.72 7.16 4.97
N VAL A 53 4.23 5.99 4.58
CA VAL A 53 4.75 5.24 3.43
C VAL A 53 4.62 6.08 2.15
N ARG A 54 3.44 6.59 1.89
CA ARG A 54 3.19 7.40 0.68
C ARG A 54 4.10 8.62 0.64
N GLN A 55 4.22 9.33 1.75
CA GLN A 55 5.07 10.54 1.84
C GLN A 55 6.55 10.19 1.70
N ALA A 56 6.99 9.10 2.30
CA ALA A 56 8.39 8.67 2.20
C ALA A 56 8.78 8.39 0.74
N VAL A 57 7.89 7.74 -0.01
CA VAL A 57 8.13 7.47 -1.42
C VAL A 57 8.14 8.79 -2.21
N GLU A 58 7.16 9.66 -1.98
CA GLU A 58 7.07 10.94 -2.70
C GLU A 58 8.31 11.82 -2.47
N ARG A 59 8.83 11.84 -1.25
CA ARG A 59 9.96 12.70 -0.86
C ARG A 59 11.33 12.12 -1.14
N HIS A 60 11.39 10.84 -1.50
CA HIS A 60 12.66 10.19 -1.79
C HIS A 60 13.31 10.80 -3.04
N ALA A 61 14.64 10.87 -3.04
CA ALA A 61 15.40 11.45 -4.16
C ALA A 61 15.58 10.41 -5.26
N TRP A 62 14.58 10.25 -6.11
CA TRP A 62 14.59 9.30 -7.21
C TRP A 62 15.42 9.79 -8.40
N GLN A 63 16.01 8.84 -9.14
CA GLN A 63 16.71 9.11 -10.38
C GLN A 63 16.19 8.16 -11.45
N PRO A 64 15.92 8.59 -12.69
CA PRO A 64 16.06 9.96 -13.22
C PRO A 64 14.85 10.84 -12.97
N ARG A 65 13.76 10.30 -12.43
CA ARG A 65 12.52 11.05 -12.19
C ARG A 65 11.84 10.56 -10.93
N GLY A 66 10.97 11.40 -10.37
CA GLY A 66 10.22 11.06 -9.18
C GLY A 66 9.29 9.87 -9.34
N VAL A 67 8.99 9.21 -8.21
CA VAL A 67 8.09 8.07 -8.13
C VAL A 67 7.10 8.36 -7.01
N THR A 68 5.86 7.97 -7.20
CA THR A 68 4.84 7.99 -6.16
C THR A 68 4.18 6.63 -6.05
N VAL A 69 3.48 6.40 -4.93
CA VAL A 69 2.68 5.19 -4.75
C VAL A 69 1.24 5.56 -4.42
N SER A 70 0.34 4.74 -4.89
CA SER A 70 -1.07 4.76 -4.46
C SER A 70 -1.25 3.61 -3.48
N VAL A 71 -2.05 3.82 -2.44
CA VAL A 71 -2.23 2.85 -1.37
C VAL A 71 -3.71 2.60 -1.15
N GLY A 72 -4.09 1.34 -1.17
CA GLY A 72 -5.41 0.88 -0.75
C GLY A 72 -5.29 0.18 0.60
N LEU A 73 -6.18 0.51 1.51
CA LEU A 73 -6.15 0.04 2.89
C LEU A 73 -7.47 -0.64 3.24
N ALA A 74 -7.38 -1.81 3.85
CA ALA A 74 -8.53 -2.50 4.43
C ALA A 74 -8.12 -3.14 5.75
N SER A 75 -9.06 -3.28 6.68
CA SER A 75 -8.79 -3.95 7.94
C SER A 75 -9.89 -4.92 8.31
N LEU A 76 -9.54 -5.89 9.14
CA LEU A 76 -10.50 -6.82 9.72
C LEU A 76 -11.15 -6.20 10.93
N VAL A 77 -12.45 -6.44 11.07
CA VAL A 77 -13.18 -6.11 12.29
C VAL A 77 -12.99 -7.27 13.26
N PRO A 78 -12.51 -7.03 14.49
CA PRO A 78 -12.35 -8.11 15.47
C PRO A 78 -13.67 -8.86 15.69
N GLY A 79 -13.57 -10.20 15.81
CA GLY A 79 -14.73 -11.05 16.06
C GLY A 79 -15.50 -11.46 14.82
N LYS A 80 -15.09 -11.04 13.63
CA LYS A 80 -15.70 -11.47 12.38
C LYS A 80 -14.71 -12.29 11.57
N ASP A 81 -15.17 -13.44 11.09
CA ASP A 81 -14.37 -14.27 10.21
C ASP A 81 -14.44 -13.71 8.79
N VAL A 82 -13.39 -13.05 8.37
CA VAL A 82 -13.24 -12.58 6.99
C VAL A 82 -12.08 -13.33 6.39
N PRO A 83 -12.29 -14.11 5.31
CA PRO A 83 -11.17 -14.79 4.66
C PRO A 83 -10.12 -13.79 4.18
N ALA A 84 -8.86 -14.20 4.26
CA ALA A 84 -7.74 -13.36 3.81
C ALA A 84 -7.92 -12.87 2.37
N GLN A 85 -8.46 -13.71 1.51
CA GLN A 85 -8.75 -13.36 0.12
C GLN A 85 -9.71 -12.17 0.03
N GLN A 86 -10.75 -12.15 0.87
CA GLN A 86 -11.74 -11.08 0.89
C GLN A 86 -11.15 -9.77 1.39
N LEU A 87 -10.27 -9.85 2.39
CA LEU A 87 -9.57 -8.67 2.89
C LEU A 87 -8.68 -8.06 1.81
N LEU A 88 -7.95 -8.91 1.09
CA LEU A 88 -7.11 -8.47 -0.01
C LEU A 88 -7.92 -7.82 -1.13
N GLU A 89 -9.07 -8.40 -1.47
CA GLU A 89 -9.97 -7.84 -2.48
C GLU A 89 -10.48 -6.45 -2.10
N ARG A 90 -10.78 -6.24 -0.81
CA ARG A 90 -11.20 -4.93 -0.30
C ARG A 90 -10.08 -3.90 -0.41
N ALA A 91 -8.87 -4.28 -0.03
CA ALA A 91 -7.70 -3.40 -0.17
C ALA A 91 -7.44 -3.06 -1.64
N ASP A 92 -7.58 -4.05 -2.53
CA ASP A 92 -7.41 -3.83 -3.97
C ASP A 92 -8.47 -2.88 -4.53
N HIS A 93 -9.71 -3.00 -4.10
CA HIS A 93 -10.78 -2.07 -4.49
C HIS A 93 -10.42 -0.63 -4.07
N ALA A 94 -9.95 -0.46 -2.84
CA ALA A 94 -9.51 0.84 -2.34
C ALA A 94 -8.32 1.37 -3.16
N LEU A 95 -7.40 0.50 -3.55
CA LEU A 95 -6.26 0.87 -4.39
C LEU A 95 -6.73 1.37 -5.75
N LEU A 96 -7.69 0.69 -6.37
CA LEU A 96 -8.24 1.13 -7.65
C LEU A 96 -8.88 2.51 -7.53
N LEU A 97 -9.60 2.77 -6.43
CA LEU A 97 -10.14 4.10 -6.16
C LEU A 97 -9.04 5.15 -6.01
N ALA A 98 -7.94 4.82 -5.31
CA ALA A 98 -6.82 5.73 -5.16
C ALA A 98 -6.23 6.10 -6.53
N LYS A 99 -6.06 5.13 -7.41
CA LYS A 99 -5.57 5.36 -8.77
C LYS A 99 -6.54 6.21 -9.59
N ARG A 100 -7.83 5.95 -9.48
CA ARG A 100 -8.87 6.71 -10.17
C ARG A 100 -8.99 8.14 -9.70
N ARG A 101 -8.74 8.38 -8.41
CA ARG A 101 -8.87 9.70 -7.78
C ARG A 101 -7.64 10.56 -7.90
N GLY A 102 -6.63 10.13 -8.64
CA GLY A 102 -5.46 10.96 -8.95
C GLY A 102 -4.12 10.39 -8.55
N ARG A 103 -4.06 9.17 -8.03
CA ARG A 103 -2.82 8.52 -7.59
C ARG A 103 -2.15 9.27 -6.43
N ASN A 104 -1.02 8.83 -5.97
CA ASN A 104 -0.25 9.45 -4.89
C ASN A 104 -1.13 9.80 -3.69
N ARG A 105 -1.86 8.80 -3.20
CA ARG A 105 -2.82 8.96 -2.09
C ARG A 105 -3.11 7.64 -1.44
N VAL A 106 -3.69 7.70 -0.25
CA VAL A 106 -4.21 6.56 0.48
C VAL A 106 -5.73 6.62 0.45
N GLU A 107 -6.36 5.50 0.11
CA GLU A 107 -7.80 5.32 0.24
C GLU A 107 -8.07 4.12 1.13
N ALA A 108 -8.96 4.26 2.10
CA ALA A 108 -9.39 3.16 2.93
C ALA A 108 -10.68 2.56 2.35
N PHE A 109 -10.82 1.25 2.43
CA PHE A 109 -12.04 0.58 1.99
C PHE A 109 -13.20 1.04 2.87
N ALA A 110 -14.23 1.59 2.26
CA ALA A 110 -15.43 2.09 2.93
C ALA A 110 -16.70 1.52 2.28
N GLY A 111 -16.62 0.28 1.79
CA GLY A 111 -17.67 -0.37 1.04
C GLY A 111 -17.36 -0.40 -0.44
N TRP A 112 -18.07 -1.26 -1.16
CA TRP A 112 -17.89 -1.38 -2.60
C TRP A 112 -18.50 -0.17 -3.30
N GLN A 113 -17.73 0.48 -4.14
CA GLN A 113 -18.11 1.70 -4.83
C GLN A 113 -17.90 1.53 -6.34
N PRO A 114 -18.69 2.23 -7.18
CA PRO A 114 -18.43 2.23 -8.62
C PRO A 114 -17.04 2.76 -8.94
N LEU A 115 -16.38 2.10 -9.87
CA LEU A 115 -15.06 2.52 -10.34
C LEU A 115 -15.21 3.43 -11.62
#